data_de65122b85d6b1458cd4cda72bfc355a
#
_entry.id   de65122b85d6b1458cd4cda72bfc355a
#
_cell.length_a   1.000
_cell.length_b   1.000
_cell.length_c   1.000
_cell.angle_alpha   90.00
_cell.angle_beta   90.00
_cell.angle_gamma   90.00
#
_symmetry.space_group_name_H-M   'P 1'
#
loop_
_entity.id
_entity.type
_entity.pdbx_description
1 polymer ?
#
loop_
_entity_poly.entity_id
_entity_poly.type
_entity_poly.pdbx_seq_one_letter_code
_entity_poly.pdbx_strand_id
1 'polypeptide(L)'
;MEKKLRVGILGATGMVGQRFISLLENHPWFEVVTVAASPRSAGKTYEEAVGGRWKMDTPMPEGVKKLIVKNVNEVEEVASTVDFVFSAVDMTKDEIKAIEEAYAKTETPVVSNNSAHRWTKDVPMVVPEINAAHFDLIKTQKERLGTTRGFIAVKPNCSIQSYTPALAAWKEFGPKEVVVTTYQAISGAGKTFKDWPEMIENIIPYIGGEEEKSEKEPLRVLGTLENGEIKLAEEPKIACQCLRVPVLNGHTAAVFINFEKKPTKEQLIEKLESFKGFPQEAELPSAPKQFIQYLSEDDRPQVKADVNYENGMGVSIGRLREDSMYDYKFIGLSHNTVRGAAGGAVLCAEALTAKGYIQAK
;
A
#
# COMPACT_ATOMS: atom_id res chain seq x y z
N MET A 1 23.97 -0.05 4.30
CA MET A 1 23.99 -1.03 5.42
C MET A 1 24.97 -2.13 5.07
N GLU A 2 25.91 -2.47 5.95
CA GLU A 2 26.88 -3.55 5.71
C GLU A 2 26.21 -4.94 5.64
N LYS A 3 25.07 -5.13 6.32
CA LYS A 3 24.33 -6.39 6.31
C LYS A 3 22.83 -6.11 6.09
N LYS A 4 22.24 -6.84 5.12
CA LYS A 4 20.79 -6.74 4.87
C LYS A 4 19.98 -7.29 6.05
N LEU A 5 18.82 -6.68 6.29
CA LEU A 5 17.84 -7.19 7.25
C LEU A 5 17.16 -8.45 6.70
N ARG A 6 17.01 -9.44 7.56
CA ARG A 6 16.38 -10.73 7.23
C ARG A 6 14.86 -10.58 7.28
N VAL A 7 14.21 -10.90 6.18
CA VAL A 7 12.78 -10.68 6.00
C VAL A 7 12.02 -12.00 5.87
N GLY A 8 10.90 -12.10 6.55
CA GLY A 8 9.89 -13.14 6.35
C GLY A 8 8.68 -12.62 5.58
N ILE A 9 8.14 -13.45 4.70
CA ILE A 9 6.88 -13.15 3.99
C ILE A 9 5.80 -14.08 4.50
N LEU A 10 4.81 -13.54 5.21
CA LEU A 10 3.63 -14.25 5.67
C LEU A 10 2.53 -14.18 4.59
N GLY A 11 2.01 -15.34 4.18
CA GLY A 11 1.13 -15.43 3.02
C GLY A 11 1.88 -15.45 1.68
N ALA A 12 3.09 -16.00 1.67
CA ALA A 12 4.04 -15.94 0.55
C ALA A 12 3.52 -16.53 -0.78
N THR A 13 2.57 -17.46 -0.74
CA THR A 13 2.06 -18.15 -1.94
C THR A 13 0.93 -17.40 -2.65
N GLY A 14 0.31 -16.41 -2.00
CA GLY A 14 -0.71 -15.55 -2.60
C GLY A 14 -0.12 -14.48 -3.54
N MET A 15 -0.97 -13.80 -4.31
CA MET A 15 -0.53 -12.80 -5.30
C MET A 15 0.29 -11.67 -4.66
N VAL A 16 -0.13 -11.14 -3.52
CA VAL A 16 0.60 -10.06 -2.82
C VAL A 16 1.92 -10.58 -2.26
N GLY A 17 1.95 -11.79 -1.68
CA GLY A 17 3.17 -12.44 -1.22
C GLY A 17 4.18 -12.64 -2.35
N GLN A 18 3.74 -13.10 -3.52
CA GLN A 18 4.56 -13.20 -4.72
C GLN A 18 5.09 -11.83 -5.19
N ARG A 19 4.28 -10.77 -5.09
CA ARG A 19 4.71 -9.41 -5.42
C ARG A 19 5.79 -8.92 -4.46
N PHE A 20 5.70 -9.19 -3.16
CA PHE A 20 6.78 -8.91 -2.21
C PHE A 20 8.08 -9.59 -2.62
N ILE A 21 8.02 -10.87 -2.93
CA ILE A 21 9.19 -11.67 -3.34
C ILE A 21 9.83 -11.09 -4.60
N SER A 22 9.02 -10.74 -5.60
CA SER A 22 9.51 -10.12 -6.84
C SER A 22 10.18 -8.76 -6.58
N LEU A 23 9.57 -7.89 -5.76
CA LEU A 23 10.11 -6.56 -5.46
C LEU A 23 11.34 -6.57 -4.56
N LEU A 24 11.50 -7.61 -3.75
CA LEU A 24 12.64 -7.75 -2.83
C LEU A 24 13.83 -8.48 -3.46
N GLU A 25 13.70 -8.97 -4.69
CA GLU A 25 14.85 -9.50 -5.43
C GLU A 25 15.90 -8.39 -5.59
N ASN A 26 17.11 -8.66 -5.12
CA ASN A 26 18.22 -7.70 -5.14
C ASN A 26 18.00 -6.38 -4.38
N HIS A 27 17.01 -6.34 -3.46
CA HIS A 27 16.78 -5.16 -2.65
C HIS A 27 18.04 -4.80 -1.83
N PRO A 28 18.45 -3.51 -1.78
CA PRO A 28 19.72 -3.15 -1.14
C PRO A 28 19.73 -3.32 0.38
N TRP A 29 18.57 -3.23 1.06
CA TRP A 29 18.46 -3.29 2.52
C TRP A 29 17.84 -4.57 3.07
N PHE A 30 17.07 -5.29 2.27
CA PHE A 30 16.26 -6.43 2.71
C PHE A 30 16.59 -7.70 1.93
N GLU A 31 16.57 -8.84 2.62
CA GLU A 31 16.76 -10.16 2.03
C GLU A 31 15.65 -11.10 2.52
N VAL A 32 14.92 -11.71 1.59
CA VAL A 32 13.92 -12.73 1.93
C VAL A 32 14.61 -14.02 2.32
N VAL A 33 14.53 -14.38 3.59
CA VAL A 33 15.15 -15.60 4.12
C VAL A 33 14.11 -16.63 4.58
N THR A 34 12.86 -16.21 4.75
CA THR A 34 11.77 -17.07 5.22
C THR A 34 10.47 -16.77 4.46
N VAL A 35 9.84 -17.82 4.01
CA VAL A 35 8.51 -17.80 3.40
C VAL A 35 7.57 -18.66 4.25
N ALA A 36 6.42 -18.10 4.62
CA ALA A 36 5.42 -18.77 5.40
C ALA A 36 4.03 -18.69 4.75
N ALA A 37 3.27 -19.75 4.87
CA ALA A 37 1.94 -19.84 4.30
C ALA A 37 1.04 -20.77 5.15
N SER A 38 -0.16 -21.09 4.65
CA SER A 38 -1.08 -22.00 5.32
C SER A 38 -0.45 -23.39 5.56
N PRO A 39 -0.97 -24.17 6.53
CA PRO A 39 -0.48 -25.54 6.81
C PRO A 39 -0.41 -26.44 5.57
N ARG A 40 -1.28 -26.24 4.58
CA ARG A 40 -1.29 -27.02 3.32
C ARG A 40 -0.04 -26.83 2.46
N SER A 41 0.60 -25.69 2.56
CA SER A 41 1.81 -25.34 1.81
C SER A 41 3.09 -25.64 2.61
N ALA A 42 3.00 -25.76 3.93
CA ALA A 42 4.15 -25.98 4.81
C ALA A 42 4.89 -27.29 4.49
N GLY A 43 6.20 -27.26 4.64
CA GLY A 43 7.09 -28.41 4.39
C GLY A 43 7.49 -28.62 2.92
N LYS A 44 6.89 -27.90 1.99
CA LYS A 44 7.25 -27.92 0.55
C LYS A 44 8.29 -26.85 0.25
N THR A 45 9.06 -27.01 -0.82
CA THR A 45 9.81 -25.88 -1.36
C THR A 45 8.84 -24.80 -1.85
N TYR A 46 9.30 -23.54 -1.89
CA TYR A 46 8.44 -22.44 -2.33
C TYR A 46 7.94 -22.65 -3.77
N GLU A 47 8.81 -23.12 -4.67
CA GLU A 47 8.45 -23.44 -6.06
C GLU A 47 7.35 -24.51 -6.13
N GLU A 48 7.46 -25.59 -5.35
CA GLU A 48 6.43 -26.64 -5.25
C GLU A 48 5.13 -26.10 -4.63
N ALA A 49 5.21 -25.29 -3.59
CA ALA A 49 4.05 -24.71 -2.91
C ALA A 49 3.28 -23.75 -3.81
N VAL A 50 3.96 -22.96 -4.62
CA VAL A 50 3.36 -22.10 -5.65
C VAL A 50 2.77 -22.94 -6.81
N GLY A 51 3.47 -23.99 -7.22
CA GLY A 51 2.95 -25.02 -8.11
C GLY A 51 2.35 -24.50 -9.43
N GLY A 52 3.08 -23.72 -10.20
CA GLY A 52 2.62 -23.15 -11.46
C GLY A 52 1.64 -21.98 -11.34
N ARG A 53 1.32 -21.52 -10.12
CA ARG A 53 0.49 -20.36 -9.82
C ARG A 53 1.28 -19.06 -9.64
N TRP A 54 2.49 -19.00 -10.16
CA TRP A 54 3.26 -17.75 -10.21
C TRP A 54 2.57 -16.75 -11.12
N LYS A 55 2.22 -15.58 -10.59
CA LYS A 55 1.38 -14.58 -11.27
C LYS A 55 2.12 -13.29 -11.63
N MET A 56 3.43 -13.27 -11.38
CA MET A 56 4.25 -12.10 -11.70
C MET A 56 4.76 -12.19 -13.14
N ASP A 57 5.00 -11.01 -13.75
CA ASP A 57 5.55 -10.90 -15.11
C ASP A 57 7.05 -11.25 -15.16
N THR A 58 7.74 -11.15 -14.03
CA THR A 58 9.13 -11.56 -13.86
C THR A 58 9.24 -13.03 -13.43
N PRO A 59 10.31 -13.74 -13.77
CA PRO A 59 10.55 -15.08 -13.25
C PRO A 59 10.60 -15.12 -11.72
N MET A 60 10.26 -16.26 -11.13
CA MET A 60 10.43 -16.47 -9.69
C MET A 60 11.93 -16.38 -9.35
N PRO A 61 12.33 -15.54 -8.37
CA PRO A 61 13.73 -15.38 -7.98
C PRO A 61 14.38 -16.71 -7.54
N GLU A 62 15.56 -17.00 -8.03
CA GLU A 62 16.26 -18.25 -7.72
C GLU A 62 16.53 -18.43 -6.22
N GLY A 63 16.83 -17.34 -5.52
CA GLY A 63 17.13 -17.37 -4.08
C GLY A 63 15.98 -17.86 -3.19
N VAL A 64 14.73 -17.78 -3.67
CA VAL A 64 13.57 -18.19 -2.86
C VAL A 64 13.00 -19.54 -3.28
N LYS A 65 13.26 -20.03 -4.47
CA LYS A 65 12.67 -21.27 -5.03
C LYS A 65 12.80 -22.48 -4.09
N LYS A 66 13.95 -22.63 -3.47
CA LYS A 66 14.30 -23.77 -2.61
C LYS A 66 14.03 -23.54 -1.13
N LEU A 67 13.56 -22.34 -0.73
CA LEU A 67 13.18 -22.11 0.66
C LEU A 67 12.02 -23.04 1.02
N ILE A 68 12.12 -23.68 2.18
CA ILE A 68 11.03 -24.50 2.70
C ILE A 68 9.97 -23.58 3.29
N VAL A 69 8.75 -23.70 2.81
CA VAL A 69 7.60 -22.94 3.29
C VAL A 69 7.30 -23.37 4.72
N LYS A 70 7.33 -22.41 5.65
CA LYS A 70 6.95 -22.63 7.05
C LYS A 70 5.44 -22.48 7.23
N ASN A 71 4.91 -23.12 8.28
CA ASN A 71 3.54 -22.88 8.69
C ASN A 71 3.45 -21.51 9.37
N VAL A 72 2.60 -20.64 8.84
CA VAL A 72 2.43 -19.27 9.36
C VAL A 72 1.96 -19.23 10.81
N ASN A 73 1.29 -20.28 11.29
CA ASN A 73 0.83 -20.40 12.67
C ASN A 73 1.95 -20.81 13.66
N GLU A 74 3.09 -21.26 13.18
CA GLU A 74 4.27 -21.57 14.01
C GLU A 74 5.09 -20.29 14.23
N VAL A 75 4.47 -19.36 14.96
CA VAL A 75 4.91 -17.97 15.10
C VAL A 75 6.35 -17.87 15.62
N GLU A 76 6.69 -18.58 16.71
CA GLU A 76 8.03 -18.55 17.32
C GLU A 76 9.09 -19.08 16.36
N GLU A 77 8.80 -20.15 15.64
CA GLU A 77 9.72 -20.73 14.67
C GLU A 77 10.04 -19.75 13.55
N VAL A 78 9.00 -19.14 12.94
CA VAL A 78 9.18 -18.15 11.87
C VAL A 78 9.92 -16.91 12.40
N ALA A 79 9.46 -16.36 13.53
CA ALA A 79 10.00 -15.15 14.14
C ALA A 79 11.49 -15.26 14.51
N SER A 80 11.96 -16.46 14.90
CA SER A 80 13.37 -16.70 15.25
C SER A 80 14.33 -16.53 14.07
N THR A 81 13.85 -16.64 12.84
CA THR A 81 14.69 -16.61 11.62
C THR A 81 14.82 -15.24 11.01
N VAL A 82 14.01 -14.27 11.40
CA VAL A 82 13.85 -12.97 10.72
C VAL A 82 14.04 -11.79 11.66
N ASP A 83 14.34 -10.63 11.09
CA ASP A 83 14.39 -9.36 11.80
C ASP A 83 13.01 -8.67 11.82
N PHE A 84 12.23 -8.83 10.76
CA PHE A 84 10.83 -8.40 10.64
C PHE A 84 10.08 -9.21 9.57
N VAL A 85 8.78 -9.02 9.48
CA VAL A 85 7.94 -9.70 8.48
C VAL A 85 7.05 -8.74 7.72
N PHE A 86 6.79 -9.06 6.44
CA PHE A 86 5.65 -8.53 5.71
C PHE A 86 4.47 -9.50 5.84
N SER A 87 3.27 -8.97 6.07
CA SER A 87 2.05 -9.79 6.19
C SER A 87 1.10 -9.54 5.02
N ALA A 88 0.78 -10.63 4.32
CA ALA A 88 -0.24 -10.73 3.27
C ALA A 88 -1.04 -12.02 3.44
N VAL A 89 -1.35 -12.41 4.66
CA VAL A 89 -2.12 -13.61 4.97
C VAL A 89 -3.58 -13.47 4.53
N ASP A 90 -4.18 -14.57 4.11
CA ASP A 90 -5.59 -14.65 3.71
C ASP A 90 -6.36 -15.45 4.76
N MET A 91 -6.99 -14.74 5.68
CA MET A 91 -7.74 -15.25 6.82
C MET A 91 -8.88 -14.28 7.15
N THR A 92 -9.72 -14.63 8.12
CA THR A 92 -10.68 -13.67 8.66
C THR A 92 -9.98 -12.49 9.35
N LYS A 93 -10.65 -11.35 9.45
CA LYS A 93 -10.05 -10.16 10.09
C LYS A 93 -9.59 -10.42 11.52
N ASP A 94 -10.34 -11.20 12.29
CA ASP A 94 -9.98 -11.52 13.68
C ASP A 94 -8.78 -12.44 13.76
N GLU A 95 -8.68 -13.43 12.88
CA GLU A 95 -7.50 -14.30 12.77
C GLU A 95 -6.27 -13.50 12.36
N ILE A 96 -6.40 -12.56 11.38
CA ILE A 96 -5.30 -11.70 10.98
C ILE A 96 -4.83 -10.82 12.14
N LYS A 97 -5.75 -10.20 12.89
CA LYS A 97 -5.39 -9.42 14.08
C LYS A 97 -4.62 -10.25 15.09
N ALA A 98 -5.12 -11.44 15.39
CA ALA A 98 -4.51 -12.34 16.37
C ALA A 98 -3.10 -12.78 15.95
N ILE A 99 -2.92 -13.18 14.69
CA ILE A 99 -1.62 -13.66 14.21
C ILE A 99 -0.59 -12.52 14.07
N GLU A 100 -0.98 -11.37 13.58
CA GLU A 100 -0.07 -10.22 13.48
C GLU A 100 0.36 -9.71 14.87
N GLU A 101 -0.54 -9.68 15.85
CA GLU A 101 -0.18 -9.38 17.25
C GLU A 101 0.72 -10.46 17.87
N ALA A 102 0.50 -11.75 17.56
CA ALA A 102 1.36 -12.82 18.01
C ALA A 102 2.80 -12.63 17.51
N TYR A 103 2.99 -12.31 16.21
CA TYR A 103 4.32 -11.98 15.67
C TYR A 103 4.92 -10.76 16.35
N ALA A 104 4.18 -9.68 16.52
CA ALA A 104 4.67 -8.49 17.20
C ALA A 104 5.14 -8.79 18.63
N LYS A 105 4.42 -9.64 19.38
CA LYS A 105 4.77 -10.05 20.75
C LYS A 105 6.04 -10.91 20.84
N THR A 106 6.48 -11.53 19.75
CA THR A 106 7.81 -12.17 19.67
C THR A 106 8.95 -11.19 19.40
N GLU A 107 8.72 -9.90 19.58
CA GLU A 107 9.67 -8.82 19.24
C GLU A 107 10.00 -8.75 17.74
N THR A 108 9.06 -9.18 16.88
CA THR A 108 9.20 -9.15 15.42
C THR A 108 8.25 -8.11 14.85
N PRO A 109 8.76 -6.98 14.32
CA PRO A 109 7.93 -6.00 13.64
C PRO A 109 7.16 -6.61 12.47
N VAL A 110 5.91 -6.18 12.30
CA VAL A 110 5.02 -6.58 11.21
C VAL A 110 4.66 -5.38 10.36
N VAL A 111 4.99 -5.43 9.07
CA VAL A 111 4.52 -4.45 8.08
C VAL A 111 3.43 -5.12 7.25
N SER A 112 2.19 -4.71 7.46
CA SER A 112 1.03 -5.42 6.94
C SER A 112 0.40 -4.75 5.71
N ASN A 113 0.09 -5.58 4.71
CA ASN A 113 -0.76 -5.20 3.60
C ASN A 113 -2.26 -5.38 3.91
N ASN A 114 -2.59 -6.10 4.98
CA ASN A 114 -3.96 -6.45 5.35
C ASN A 114 -4.75 -5.28 5.93
N SER A 115 -6.07 -5.35 5.83
CA SER A 115 -6.98 -4.31 6.34
C SER A 115 -7.34 -4.46 7.82
N ALA A 116 -6.98 -5.59 8.45
CA ALA A 116 -7.47 -5.95 9.78
C ALA A 116 -7.13 -4.91 10.86
N HIS A 117 -5.91 -4.38 10.85
CA HIS A 117 -5.44 -3.40 11.83
C HIS A 117 -5.53 -1.93 11.39
N ARG A 118 -6.10 -1.63 10.22
CA ARG A 118 -6.16 -0.23 9.72
C ARG A 118 -6.88 0.73 10.65
N TRP A 119 -7.82 0.23 11.45
CA TRP A 119 -8.60 1.01 12.41
C TRP A 119 -8.25 0.71 13.87
N THR A 120 -7.24 -0.10 14.13
CA THR A 120 -6.69 -0.27 15.48
C THR A 120 -6.01 1.04 15.90
N LYS A 121 -6.37 1.56 17.07
CA LYS A 121 -6.15 2.93 17.50
C LYS A 121 -4.68 3.34 17.46
N ASP A 122 -3.81 2.46 17.95
CA ASP A 122 -2.36 2.65 18.07
C ASP A 122 -1.54 2.02 16.93
N VAL A 123 -2.21 1.53 15.87
CA VAL A 123 -1.53 1.03 14.67
C VAL A 123 -1.45 2.13 13.62
N PRO A 124 -0.25 2.56 13.21
CA PRO A 124 -0.12 3.56 12.16
C PRO A 124 -0.51 2.98 10.80
N MET A 125 -1.36 3.70 10.07
CA MET A 125 -1.72 3.44 8.68
C MET A 125 -1.08 4.51 7.80
N VAL A 126 -0.06 4.14 7.01
CA VAL A 126 0.87 5.12 6.46
C VAL A 126 1.02 5.03 4.95
N VAL A 127 0.96 6.20 4.31
CA VAL A 127 1.57 6.51 3.01
C VAL A 127 2.82 7.34 3.32
N PRO A 128 4.04 6.78 3.19
CA PRO A 128 5.25 7.40 3.75
C PRO A 128 5.52 8.82 3.27
N GLU A 129 5.09 9.18 2.06
CA GLU A 129 5.22 10.53 1.52
C GLU A 129 4.27 11.54 2.18
N ILE A 130 3.17 11.06 2.78
CA ILE A 130 2.11 11.94 3.30
C ILE A 130 2.17 12.06 4.82
N ASN A 131 2.24 10.94 5.53
CA ASN A 131 2.01 10.90 6.97
C ASN A 131 3.02 10.04 7.74
N ALA A 132 4.30 10.05 7.36
CA ALA A 132 5.35 9.30 8.05
C ALA A 132 5.46 9.65 9.57
N ALA A 133 4.99 10.83 9.99
CA ALA A 133 4.91 11.20 11.40
C ALA A 133 3.97 10.29 12.21
N HIS A 134 2.98 9.65 11.57
CA HIS A 134 2.09 8.70 12.24
C HIS A 134 2.80 7.45 12.75
N PHE A 135 4.02 7.14 12.30
CA PHE A 135 4.84 6.07 12.88
C PHE A 135 5.12 6.26 14.37
N ASP A 136 5.01 7.48 14.91
CA ASP A 136 5.17 7.72 16.34
C ASP A 136 4.09 7.05 17.20
N LEU A 137 2.95 6.62 16.63
CA LEU A 137 1.98 5.73 17.29
C LEU A 137 2.61 4.41 17.79
N ILE A 138 3.69 3.96 17.16
CA ILE A 138 4.39 2.72 17.53
C ILE A 138 4.83 2.77 19.02
N LYS A 139 5.13 3.93 19.55
CA LYS A 139 5.51 4.09 20.97
C LYS A 139 4.36 3.65 21.88
N THR A 140 3.17 4.19 21.66
CA THR A 140 1.95 3.81 22.41
C THR A 140 1.57 2.34 22.18
N GLN A 141 1.72 1.85 20.94
CA GLN A 141 1.44 0.45 20.62
C GLN A 141 2.35 -0.52 21.38
N LYS A 142 3.65 -0.23 21.46
CA LYS A 142 4.61 -1.05 22.22
C LYS A 142 4.26 -1.13 23.70
N GLU A 143 3.80 -0.04 24.30
CA GLU A 143 3.31 -0.04 25.68
C GLU A 143 2.12 -1.00 25.86
N ARG A 144 1.14 -0.95 24.94
CA ARG A 144 -0.02 -1.84 24.97
C ARG A 144 0.37 -3.32 24.77
N LEU A 145 1.28 -3.58 23.82
CA LEU A 145 1.71 -4.95 23.51
C LEU A 145 2.71 -5.53 24.53
N GLY A 146 3.33 -4.68 25.35
CA GLY A 146 4.41 -5.05 26.25
C GLY A 146 5.70 -5.44 25.51
N THR A 147 5.99 -4.78 24.39
CA THR A 147 7.15 -5.07 23.53
C THR A 147 8.16 -3.92 23.55
N THR A 148 9.40 -4.22 23.21
CA THR A 148 10.46 -3.23 23.03
C THR A 148 10.79 -3.00 21.56
N ARG A 149 10.65 -4.02 20.73
CA ARG A 149 10.93 -4.02 19.29
C ARG A 149 9.70 -4.27 18.44
N GLY A 150 8.85 -5.20 18.88
CA GLY A 150 7.70 -5.69 18.13
C GLY A 150 6.59 -4.63 18.01
N PHE A 151 6.05 -4.48 16.83
CA PHE A 151 4.91 -3.61 16.51
C PHE A 151 4.27 -4.03 15.19
N ILE A 152 3.13 -3.42 14.89
CA ILE A 152 2.42 -3.55 13.62
C ILE A 152 2.31 -2.16 13.00
N ALA A 153 2.66 -2.04 11.72
CA ALA A 153 2.35 -0.89 10.89
C ALA A 153 1.64 -1.38 9.61
N VAL A 154 0.67 -0.64 9.14
CA VAL A 154 -0.13 -1.04 7.99
C VAL A 154 -0.10 0.02 6.89
N LYS A 155 -0.27 -0.40 5.64
CA LYS A 155 -0.55 0.50 4.54
C LYS A 155 -2.06 0.61 4.29
N PRO A 156 -2.56 1.74 3.78
CA PRO A 156 -3.99 1.91 3.48
C PRO A 156 -4.42 1.13 2.23
N ASN A 157 -5.71 1.23 1.91
CA ASN A 157 -6.31 0.62 0.73
C ASN A 157 -5.62 1.05 -0.57
N CYS A 158 -5.59 0.14 -1.56
CA CYS A 158 -4.93 0.39 -2.84
C CYS A 158 -5.63 1.46 -3.69
N SER A 159 -6.95 1.55 -3.63
CA SER A 159 -7.70 2.48 -4.48
C SER A 159 -7.44 3.95 -4.14
N ILE A 160 -7.23 4.27 -2.86
CA ILE A 160 -7.01 5.65 -2.42
C ILE A 160 -5.68 6.24 -2.91
N GLN A 161 -4.74 5.41 -3.32
CA GLN A 161 -3.44 5.86 -3.84
C GLN A 161 -3.56 6.64 -5.15
N SER A 162 -4.66 6.49 -5.89
CA SER A 162 -4.88 7.18 -7.16
C SER A 162 -5.34 8.64 -7.00
N TYR A 163 -5.78 9.06 -5.80
CA TYR A 163 -6.27 10.42 -5.59
C TYR A 163 -5.85 11.07 -4.26
N THR A 164 -5.64 10.31 -3.19
CA THR A 164 -5.22 10.87 -1.89
C THR A 164 -3.89 11.64 -1.94
N PRO A 165 -2.88 11.22 -2.73
CA PRO A 165 -1.66 12.01 -2.90
C PRO A 165 -1.91 13.42 -3.44
N ALA A 166 -2.84 13.59 -4.39
CA ALA A 166 -3.22 14.91 -4.88
C ALA A 166 -3.88 15.75 -3.78
N LEU A 167 -4.78 15.17 -2.99
CA LEU A 167 -5.40 15.86 -1.85
C LEU A 167 -4.35 16.34 -0.84
N ALA A 168 -3.34 15.50 -0.58
CA ALA A 168 -2.23 15.85 0.30
C ALA A 168 -1.38 17.02 -0.27
N ALA A 169 -1.07 16.98 -1.55
CA ALA A 169 -0.32 18.04 -2.24
C ALA A 169 -1.06 19.38 -2.23
N TRP A 170 -2.38 19.34 -2.22
CA TRP A 170 -3.27 20.52 -2.23
C TRP A 170 -3.78 20.94 -0.86
N LYS A 171 -3.24 20.36 0.22
CA LYS A 171 -3.72 20.61 1.60
C LYS A 171 -3.84 22.09 1.95
N GLU A 172 -2.93 22.95 1.50
CA GLU A 172 -2.93 24.39 1.81
C GLU A 172 -4.13 25.14 1.21
N PHE A 173 -4.76 24.61 0.16
CA PHE A 173 -5.94 25.20 -0.48
C PHE A 173 -7.25 24.73 0.18
N GLY A 174 -7.18 23.80 1.13
CA GLY A 174 -8.31 23.25 1.85
C GLY A 174 -9.28 22.46 0.95
N PRO A 175 -8.89 21.25 0.47
CA PRO A 175 -9.86 20.35 -0.16
C PRO A 175 -11.08 20.17 0.75
N LYS A 176 -12.30 20.38 0.20
CA LYS A 176 -13.51 20.48 1.01
C LYS A 176 -14.53 19.39 0.69
N GLU A 177 -14.89 19.28 -0.57
CA GLU A 177 -15.83 18.27 -1.07
C GLU A 177 -15.19 17.53 -2.23
N VAL A 178 -15.20 16.21 -2.17
CA VAL A 178 -14.58 15.33 -3.16
C VAL A 178 -15.56 14.24 -3.54
N VAL A 179 -15.85 14.14 -4.84
CA VAL A 179 -16.63 13.03 -5.39
C VAL A 179 -15.70 12.19 -6.26
N VAL A 180 -15.62 10.91 -5.93
CA VAL A 180 -14.69 9.96 -6.57
C VAL A 180 -15.46 8.80 -7.17
N THR A 181 -15.14 8.43 -8.40
CA THR A 181 -15.47 7.10 -8.94
C THR A 181 -14.16 6.38 -9.23
N THR A 182 -13.95 5.21 -8.61
CA THR A 182 -12.76 4.40 -8.84
C THR A 182 -13.07 3.29 -9.84
N TYR A 183 -12.16 3.09 -10.78
CA TYR A 183 -12.16 2.02 -11.79
C TYR A 183 -11.04 1.06 -11.41
N GLN A 184 -11.41 -0.05 -10.74
CA GLN A 184 -10.46 -0.93 -10.08
C GLN A 184 -10.13 -2.18 -10.87
N ALA A 185 -8.84 -2.42 -11.07
CA ALA A 185 -8.29 -3.57 -11.76
C ALA A 185 -8.57 -4.91 -11.06
N ILE A 186 -8.66 -5.98 -11.82
CA ILE A 186 -8.98 -7.34 -11.33
C ILE A 186 -7.91 -7.94 -10.42
N SER A 187 -6.64 -7.54 -10.58
CA SER A 187 -5.55 -7.98 -9.69
C SER A 187 -5.74 -7.52 -8.23
N GLY A 188 -6.55 -6.47 -8.00
CA GLY A 188 -6.98 -6.08 -6.66
C GLY A 188 -7.82 -7.15 -5.94
N ALA A 189 -8.45 -8.07 -6.67
CA ALA A 189 -9.11 -9.25 -6.15
C ALA A 189 -8.19 -10.50 -6.12
N GLY A 190 -6.89 -10.35 -6.37
CA GLY A 190 -5.95 -11.47 -6.45
C GLY A 190 -6.11 -12.34 -7.70
N LYS A 191 -6.76 -11.84 -8.75
CA LYS A 191 -7.13 -12.60 -9.95
C LYS A 191 -6.45 -12.03 -11.21
N THR A 192 -6.31 -12.91 -12.19
CA THR A 192 -5.96 -12.57 -13.57
C THR A 192 -7.17 -12.84 -14.48
N PHE A 193 -7.12 -12.46 -15.74
CA PHE A 193 -8.18 -12.82 -16.70
C PHE A 193 -8.30 -14.33 -16.91
N LYS A 194 -7.23 -15.09 -16.69
CA LYS A 194 -7.29 -16.56 -16.71
C LYS A 194 -8.12 -17.11 -15.54
N ASP A 195 -7.99 -16.49 -14.37
CA ASP A 195 -8.74 -16.90 -13.17
C ASP A 195 -10.18 -16.37 -13.17
N TRP A 196 -10.44 -15.30 -13.93
CA TRP A 196 -11.72 -14.61 -13.95
C TRP A 196 -12.09 -14.13 -15.37
N PRO A 197 -12.36 -15.07 -16.31
CA PRO A 197 -12.63 -14.72 -17.71
C PRO A 197 -13.93 -13.91 -17.89
N GLU A 198 -14.89 -14.00 -16.95
CA GLU A 198 -16.15 -13.24 -16.99
C GLU A 198 -15.97 -11.73 -16.84
N MET A 199 -14.78 -11.30 -16.46
CA MET A 199 -14.44 -9.87 -16.42
C MET A 199 -14.09 -9.28 -17.78
N ILE A 200 -13.81 -10.11 -18.80
CA ILE A 200 -13.55 -9.61 -20.13
C ILE A 200 -14.82 -8.95 -20.67
N GLU A 201 -14.70 -7.69 -21.13
CA GLU A 201 -15.83 -6.88 -21.62
C GLU A 201 -16.95 -6.62 -20.57
N ASN A 202 -16.63 -6.70 -19.27
CA ASN A 202 -17.62 -6.56 -18.21
C ASN A 202 -17.20 -5.50 -17.15
N ILE A 203 -18.18 -4.81 -16.58
CA ILE A 203 -18.02 -3.90 -15.45
C ILE A 203 -18.95 -4.34 -14.32
N ILE A 204 -18.39 -4.53 -13.11
CA ILE A 204 -19.18 -4.83 -11.92
C ILE A 204 -19.27 -3.55 -11.08
N PRO A 205 -20.48 -2.98 -10.84
CA PRO A 205 -20.66 -1.72 -10.13
C PRO A 205 -20.64 -1.86 -8.61
N TYR A 206 -19.95 -2.87 -8.10
CA TYR A 206 -19.88 -3.18 -6.68
C TYR A 206 -18.58 -3.92 -6.31
N ILE A 207 -17.90 -3.44 -5.29
CA ILE A 207 -16.78 -4.12 -4.64
C ILE A 207 -17.02 -4.04 -3.14
N GLY A 208 -17.17 -5.18 -2.47
CA GLY A 208 -17.58 -5.25 -1.07
C GLY A 208 -16.69 -4.44 -0.13
N GLY A 209 -17.27 -3.43 0.53
CA GLY A 209 -16.60 -2.58 1.53
C GLY A 209 -15.57 -1.60 0.96
N GLU A 210 -15.41 -1.47 -0.36
CA GLU A 210 -14.43 -0.55 -0.94
C GLU A 210 -14.84 0.91 -0.85
N GLU A 211 -16.11 1.22 -1.02
CA GLU A 211 -16.62 2.61 -0.92
C GLU A 211 -16.35 3.18 0.47
N GLU A 212 -16.68 2.45 1.53
CA GLU A 212 -16.43 2.89 2.90
C GLU A 212 -14.93 3.14 3.17
N LYS A 213 -14.05 2.25 2.69
CA LYS A 213 -12.59 2.43 2.80
C LYS A 213 -12.14 3.68 2.04
N SER A 214 -12.66 3.87 0.83
CA SER A 214 -12.30 4.99 -0.05
C SER A 214 -12.76 6.35 0.51
N GLU A 215 -13.83 6.37 1.28
CA GLU A 215 -14.35 7.58 1.95
C GLU A 215 -13.63 7.90 3.26
N LYS A 216 -13.25 6.86 4.03
CA LYS A 216 -12.75 7.03 5.42
C LYS A 216 -11.24 6.98 5.55
N GLU A 217 -10.57 6.08 4.83
CA GLU A 217 -9.11 5.92 4.97
C GLU A 217 -8.32 7.19 4.61
N PRO A 218 -8.68 7.97 3.57
CA PRO A 218 -8.00 9.24 3.30
C PRO A 218 -8.05 10.21 4.49
N LEU A 219 -9.15 10.25 5.25
CA LEU A 219 -9.28 11.12 6.42
C LEU A 219 -8.34 10.72 7.55
N ARG A 220 -8.05 9.43 7.69
CA ARG A 220 -7.05 8.95 8.65
C ARG A 220 -5.62 9.27 8.18
N VAL A 221 -5.33 9.09 6.90
CA VAL A 221 -4.02 9.42 6.30
C VAL A 221 -3.72 10.92 6.40
N LEU A 222 -4.72 11.76 6.13
CA LEU A 222 -4.62 13.23 6.21
C LEU A 222 -4.79 13.79 7.63
N GLY A 223 -5.10 12.94 8.59
CA GLY A 223 -5.29 13.30 10.00
C GLY A 223 -4.01 13.74 10.68
N THR A 224 -4.13 14.19 11.91
CA THR A 224 -3.02 14.64 12.75
C THR A 224 -2.79 13.70 13.92
N LEU A 225 -1.54 13.54 14.32
CA LEU A 225 -1.18 12.80 15.54
C LEU A 225 -1.29 13.74 16.75
N GLU A 226 -2.23 13.46 17.64
CA GLU A 226 -2.49 14.24 18.85
C GLU A 226 -2.61 13.29 20.05
N ASN A 227 -1.83 13.53 21.10
CA ASN A 227 -1.88 12.76 22.35
C ASN A 227 -1.79 11.24 22.18
N GLY A 228 -0.99 10.75 21.23
CA GLY A 228 -0.81 9.31 20.98
C GLY A 228 -1.94 8.64 20.20
N GLU A 229 -2.80 9.43 19.55
CA GLU A 229 -3.90 8.96 18.69
C GLU A 229 -3.95 9.77 17.40
N ILE A 230 -4.57 9.21 16.37
CA ILE A 230 -4.85 9.94 15.14
C ILE A 230 -6.22 10.60 15.24
N LYS A 231 -6.20 11.94 15.28
CA LYS A 231 -7.40 12.73 15.02
C LYS A 231 -7.65 12.75 13.51
N LEU A 232 -8.79 12.20 13.10
CA LEU A 232 -9.17 12.17 11.69
C LEU A 232 -9.31 13.59 11.14
N ALA A 233 -8.93 13.79 9.88
CA ALA A 233 -9.25 15.02 9.19
C ALA A 233 -10.77 15.18 9.09
N GLU A 234 -11.29 16.38 9.37
CA GLU A 234 -12.72 16.70 9.27
C GLU A 234 -13.14 16.94 7.82
N GLU A 235 -12.21 17.38 7.02
CA GLU A 235 -12.34 17.62 5.57
C GLU A 235 -11.17 16.96 4.81
N PRO A 236 -11.38 16.64 3.52
CA PRO A 236 -12.58 16.84 2.71
C PRO A 236 -13.71 15.86 3.08
N LYS A 237 -14.95 16.25 2.77
CA LYS A 237 -16.07 15.28 2.71
C LYS A 237 -15.92 14.49 1.41
N ILE A 238 -15.89 13.17 1.51
CA ILE A 238 -15.64 12.28 0.36
C ILE A 238 -16.86 11.40 0.14
N ALA A 239 -17.39 11.41 -1.08
CA ALA A 239 -18.35 10.43 -1.57
C ALA A 239 -17.71 9.59 -2.67
N CYS A 240 -17.81 8.27 -2.59
CA CYS A 240 -17.12 7.38 -3.50
C CYS A 240 -18.05 6.30 -4.07
N GLN A 241 -17.86 6.00 -5.36
CA GLN A 241 -18.35 4.78 -6.01
C GLN A 241 -17.16 3.95 -6.49
N CYS A 242 -17.22 2.63 -6.30
CA CYS A 242 -16.15 1.73 -6.68
C CYS A 242 -16.63 0.68 -7.69
N LEU A 243 -16.04 0.71 -8.88
CA LEU A 243 -16.34 -0.22 -9.96
C LEU A 243 -15.18 -1.17 -10.21
N ARG A 244 -15.47 -2.45 -10.46
CA ARG A 244 -14.51 -3.39 -11.01
C ARG A 244 -14.56 -3.33 -12.53
N VAL A 245 -13.40 -3.10 -13.15
CA VAL A 245 -13.29 -2.94 -14.62
C VAL A 245 -12.35 -3.99 -15.22
N PRO A 246 -12.47 -4.28 -16.54
CA PRO A 246 -11.67 -5.30 -17.22
C PRO A 246 -10.24 -4.81 -17.52
N VAL A 247 -9.52 -4.46 -16.47
CA VAL A 247 -8.12 -4.03 -16.48
C VAL A 247 -7.33 -4.95 -15.55
N LEU A 248 -6.15 -5.40 -15.97
CA LEU A 248 -5.35 -6.31 -15.15
C LEU A 248 -4.74 -5.60 -13.95
N ASN A 249 -4.00 -4.52 -14.18
CA ASN A 249 -3.35 -3.71 -13.15
C ASN A 249 -3.62 -2.22 -13.40
N GLY A 250 -3.64 -1.44 -12.32
CA GLY A 250 -3.86 -0.01 -12.35
C GLY A 250 -5.28 0.37 -11.91
N HIS A 251 -5.36 1.13 -10.81
CA HIS A 251 -6.60 1.74 -10.34
C HIS A 251 -6.66 3.19 -10.80
N THR A 252 -7.71 3.51 -11.54
CA THR A 252 -7.99 4.87 -12.02
C THR A 252 -9.08 5.49 -11.15
N ALA A 253 -8.97 6.78 -10.84
CA ALA A 253 -9.97 7.56 -10.15
C ALA A 253 -10.42 8.75 -11.01
N ALA A 254 -11.73 8.91 -11.20
CA ALA A 254 -12.34 10.13 -11.73
C ALA A 254 -12.82 10.96 -10.55
N VAL A 255 -12.32 12.19 -10.41
CA VAL A 255 -12.46 13.00 -9.22
C VAL A 255 -13.00 14.39 -9.55
N PHE A 256 -14.01 14.84 -8.78
CA PHE A 256 -14.49 16.21 -8.72
C PHE A 256 -14.15 16.79 -7.35
N ILE A 257 -13.71 18.04 -7.29
CA ILE A 257 -13.22 18.65 -6.06
C ILE A 257 -13.58 20.11 -5.94
N ASN A 258 -14.00 20.50 -4.73
CA ASN A 258 -14.11 21.87 -4.27
C ASN A 258 -13.04 22.18 -3.23
N PHE A 259 -12.61 23.44 -3.18
CA PHE A 259 -11.64 23.95 -2.23
C PHE A 259 -12.24 25.05 -1.35
N GLU A 260 -11.72 25.22 -0.16
CA GLU A 260 -12.01 26.38 0.68
C GLU A 260 -11.53 27.69 0.02
N LYS A 261 -10.33 27.62 -0.56
CA LYS A 261 -9.69 28.71 -1.32
C LYS A 261 -9.37 28.20 -2.72
N LYS A 262 -10.25 28.48 -3.68
CA LYS A 262 -10.07 28.03 -5.07
C LYS A 262 -8.70 28.47 -5.59
N PRO A 263 -7.74 27.52 -5.84
CA PRO A 263 -6.45 27.85 -6.44
C PRO A 263 -6.58 28.02 -7.97
N THR A 264 -5.54 28.54 -8.59
CA THR A 264 -5.41 28.45 -10.05
C THR A 264 -4.98 27.05 -10.47
N LYS A 265 -5.23 26.68 -11.71
CA LYS A 265 -4.77 25.40 -12.29
C LYS A 265 -3.25 25.26 -12.19
N GLU A 266 -2.52 26.35 -12.46
CA GLU A 266 -1.05 26.40 -12.40
C GLU A 266 -0.54 26.15 -11.00
N GLN A 267 -1.18 26.70 -9.97
CA GLN A 267 -0.85 26.43 -8.56
C GLN A 267 -1.06 24.96 -8.22
N LEU A 268 -2.14 24.35 -8.69
CA LEU A 268 -2.41 22.94 -8.48
C LEU A 268 -1.35 22.04 -9.12
N ILE A 269 -0.96 22.33 -10.36
CA ILE A 269 0.09 21.59 -11.08
C ILE A 269 1.43 21.71 -10.36
N GLU A 270 1.82 22.93 -9.99
CA GLU A 270 3.07 23.19 -9.25
C GLU A 270 3.15 22.37 -7.96
N LYS A 271 2.04 22.29 -7.20
CA LYS A 271 1.99 21.49 -5.96
C LYS A 271 2.10 19.99 -6.22
N LEU A 272 1.54 19.47 -7.29
CA LEU A 272 1.70 18.07 -7.67
C LEU A 272 3.16 17.76 -8.01
N GLU A 273 3.77 18.55 -8.89
CA GLU A 273 5.12 18.29 -9.40
C GLU A 273 6.22 18.51 -8.34
N SER A 274 6.00 19.45 -7.43
CA SER A 274 6.94 19.76 -6.34
C SER A 274 6.73 18.95 -5.07
N PHE A 275 5.69 18.11 -5.02
CA PHE A 275 5.38 17.37 -3.80
C PHE A 275 6.48 16.35 -3.47
N LYS A 276 7.05 16.52 -2.28
CA LYS A 276 8.05 15.62 -1.71
C LYS A 276 7.67 15.28 -0.28
N GLY A 277 7.94 14.04 0.10
CA GLY A 277 7.79 13.58 1.47
C GLY A 277 9.06 12.94 1.99
N PHE A 278 8.98 12.37 3.18
CA PHE A 278 10.12 11.72 3.84
C PHE A 278 10.89 10.74 2.94
N PRO A 279 10.23 9.86 2.13
CA PRO A 279 10.95 8.94 1.26
C PRO A 279 11.89 9.61 0.24
N GLN A 280 11.47 10.73 -0.35
CA GLN A 280 12.29 11.49 -1.30
C GLN A 280 13.42 12.23 -0.60
N GLU A 281 13.15 12.81 0.58
CA GLU A 281 14.15 13.53 1.40
C GLU A 281 15.23 12.58 1.93
N ALA A 282 14.84 11.36 2.31
CA ALA A 282 15.73 10.33 2.82
C ALA A 282 16.33 9.44 1.72
N GLU A 283 16.01 9.69 0.46
CA GLU A 283 16.47 8.92 -0.71
C GLU A 283 16.29 7.40 -0.51
N LEU A 284 15.08 7.01 -0.06
CA LEU A 284 14.80 5.59 0.20
C LEU A 284 14.85 4.76 -1.09
N PRO A 285 15.34 3.50 -1.03
CA PRO A 285 15.59 2.69 -2.24
C PRO A 285 14.41 2.52 -3.18
N SER A 286 13.20 2.32 -2.65
CA SER A 286 11.98 2.14 -3.44
C SER A 286 11.19 3.43 -3.66
N ALA A 287 11.69 4.57 -3.16
CA ALA A 287 11.01 5.85 -3.33
C ALA A 287 11.05 6.30 -4.79
N PRO A 288 9.92 6.71 -5.38
CA PRO A 288 9.94 7.39 -6.66
C PRO A 288 10.73 8.69 -6.55
N LYS A 289 11.48 9.03 -7.56
CA LYS A 289 12.22 10.31 -7.60
C LYS A 289 11.26 11.49 -7.61
N GLN A 290 10.19 11.39 -8.40
CA GLN A 290 9.06 12.29 -8.41
C GLN A 290 7.79 11.49 -8.09
N PHE A 291 7.19 11.76 -6.95
CA PHE A 291 6.05 10.97 -6.47
C PHE A 291 4.81 11.14 -7.34
N ILE A 292 4.49 12.38 -7.72
CA ILE A 292 3.31 12.70 -8.53
C ILE A 292 3.78 13.35 -9.82
N GLN A 293 3.42 12.79 -10.97
CA GLN A 293 3.56 13.48 -12.25
C GLN A 293 2.22 14.08 -12.70
N TYR A 294 2.30 15.24 -13.35
CA TYR A 294 1.17 15.81 -14.08
C TYR A 294 1.31 15.55 -15.57
N LEU A 295 0.24 15.08 -16.21
CA LEU A 295 0.16 14.80 -17.64
C LEU A 295 -0.79 15.81 -18.28
N SER A 296 -0.29 16.56 -19.26
CA SER A 296 -1.03 17.65 -19.91
C SER A 296 -1.87 17.20 -21.10
N GLU A 297 -1.62 16.00 -21.62
CA GLU A 297 -2.31 15.43 -22.77
C GLU A 297 -3.78 15.13 -22.43
N ASP A 298 -4.66 15.36 -23.37
CA ASP A 298 -6.11 15.23 -23.19
C ASP A 298 -6.61 13.81 -22.97
N ASP A 299 -5.81 12.80 -23.32
CA ASP A 299 -6.14 11.39 -23.21
C ASP A 299 -5.31 10.64 -22.13
N ARG A 300 -4.64 11.37 -21.25
CA ARG A 300 -3.78 10.80 -20.18
C ARG A 300 -4.28 11.18 -18.78
N PRO A 301 -4.06 10.32 -17.73
CA PRO A 301 -3.30 9.07 -17.77
C PRO A 301 -4.07 7.90 -18.38
N GLN A 302 -3.32 7.02 -19.04
CA GLN A 302 -3.82 5.74 -19.54
C GLN A 302 -3.12 4.59 -18.80
N VAL A 303 -3.88 3.54 -18.43
CA VAL A 303 -3.32 2.40 -17.70
C VAL A 303 -2.10 1.80 -18.41
N LYS A 304 -2.21 1.49 -19.70
CA LYS A 304 -1.11 0.86 -20.46
C LYS A 304 0.15 1.74 -20.55
N ALA A 305 -0.03 3.04 -20.62
CA ALA A 305 1.08 3.98 -20.80
C ALA A 305 1.71 4.39 -19.45
N ASP A 306 0.91 4.51 -18.39
CA ASP A 306 1.31 5.25 -17.20
C ASP A 306 1.34 4.44 -15.91
N VAL A 307 0.78 3.22 -15.89
CA VAL A 307 0.71 2.41 -14.66
C VAL A 307 2.08 2.12 -14.04
N ASN A 308 3.12 2.02 -14.88
CA ASN A 308 4.49 1.72 -14.46
C ASN A 308 5.36 2.98 -14.22
N TYR A 309 4.76 4.17 -14.17
CA TYR A 309 5.49 5.38 -13.84
C TYR A 309 6.27 5.21 -12.52
N GLU A 310 7.58 5.57 -12.52
CA GLU A 310 8.49 5.34 -11.39
C GLU A 310 8.46 3.88 -10.90
N ASN A 311 8.53 2.91 -11.83
CA ASN A 311 8.41 1.47 -11.56
C ASN A 311 7.12 1.07 -10.83
N GLY A 312 6.02 1.77 -11.06
CA GLY A 312 4.73 1.57 -10.40
C GLY A 312 4.63 2.17 -9.00
N MET A 313 5.63 2.92 -8.55
CA MET A 313 5.62 3.61 -7.25
C MET A 313 5.16 5.06 -7.35
N GLY A 314 5.13 5.65 -8.53
CA GLY A 314 4.60 6.99 -8.77
C GLY A 314 3.08 7.00 -8.97
N VAL A 315 2.52 8.19 -8.91
CA VAL A 315 1.10 8.48 -9.17
C VAL A 315 1.00 9.45 -10.33
N SER A 316 0.12 9.17 -11.28
CA SER A 316 -0.10 10.02 -12.45
C SER A 316 -1.42 10.77 -12.31
N ILE A 317 -1.37 12.09 -12.42
CA ILE A 317 -2.55 12.98 -12.44
C ILE A 317 -2.62 13.64 -13.80
N GLY A 318 -3.80 13.64 -14.39
CA GLY A 318 -4.05 14.32 -15.66
C GLY A 318 -5.50 14.78 -15.77
N ARG A 319 -5.85 15.34 -16.91
CA ARG A 319 -7.20 15.87 -17.15
C ARG A 319 -7.65 16.88 -16.09
N LEU A 320 -6.74 17.63 -15.47
CA LEU A 320 -7.07 18.69 -14.52
C LEU A 320 -7.66 19.89 -15.28
N ARG A 321 -8.91 20.18 -15.01
CA ARG A 321 -9.68 21.26 -15.66
C ARG A 321 -10.80 21.77 -14.78
N GLU A 322 -11.23 22.99 -15.01
CA GLU A 322 -12.40 23.56 -14.35
C GLU A 322 -13.68 22.75 -14.64
N ASP A 323 -14.60 22.76 -13.70
CA ASP A 323 -15.90 22.12 -13.82
C ASP A 323 -17.05 23.12 -13.65
N SER A 324 -18.25 22.76 -14.12
CA SER A 324 -19.42 23.64 -14.02
C SER A 324 -20.12 23.57 -12.66
N MET A 325 -19.90 22.50 -11.89
CA MET A 325 -20.52 22.27 -10.57
C MET A 325 -19.50 22.30 -9.44
N TYR A 326 -18.27 21.88 -9.72
CA TYR A 326 -17.14 21.86 -8.79
C TYR A 326 -16.06 22.85 -9.25
N ASP A 327 -15.11 23.16 -8.38
CA ASP A 327 -13.99 24.01 -8.78
C ASP A 327 -13.15 23.36 -9.88
N TYR A 328 -12.84 22.07 -9.70
CA TYR A 328 -12.03 21.29 -10.65
C TYR A 328 -12.47 19.83 -10.72
N LYS A 329 -12.05 19.18 -11.78
CA LYS A 329 -12.08 17.72 -11.95
C LYS A 329 -10.78 17.22 -12.56
N PHE A 330 -10.40 15.99 -12.21
CA PHE A 330 -9.17 15.37 -12.70
C PHE A 330 -9.27 13.84 -12.74
N ILE A 331 -8.30 13.21 -13.37
CA ILE A 331 -8.12 11.75 -13.36
C ILE A 331 -6.80 11.41 -12.68
N GLY A 332 -6.84 10.46 -11.76
CA GLY A 332 -5.66 9.90 -11.11
C GLY A 332 -5.47 8.43 -11.44
N LEU A 333 -4.23 7.98 -11.48
CA LEU A 333 -3.85 6.58 -11.74
C LEU A 333 -2.70 6.17 -10.83
N SER A 334 -2.82 4.99 -10.23
CA SER A 334 -1.73 4.34 -9.49
C SER A 334 -1.70 2.83 -9.73
N HIS A 335 -0.53 2.21 -9.59
CA HIS A 335 -0.39 0.76 -9.70
C HIS A 335 -0.88 0.08 -8.40
N ASN A 336 -1.98 -0.64 -8.48
CA ASN A 336 -2.66 -1.20 -7.31
C ASN A 336 -1.89 -2.31 -6.58
N THR A 337 -1.05 -3.09 -7.26
CA THR A 337 -0.28 -4.17 -6.62
C THR A 337 1.15 -3.76 -6.25
N VAL A 338 1.65 -2.66 -6.79
CA VAL A 338 2.95 -2.06 -6.44
C VAL A 338 2.72 -0.93 -5.44
N ARG A 339 2.48 0.32 -5.85
CA ARG A 339 2.18 1.44 -4.92
C ARG A 339 1.05 1.08 -3.95
N GLY A 340 -0.02 0.52 -4.46
CA GLY A 340 -1.22 0.21 -3.70
C GLY A 340 -1.13 -1.01 -2.78
N ALA A 341 -0.10 -1.84 -2.91
CA ALA A 341 0.04 -3.06 -2.12
C ALA A 341 1.50 -3.30 -1.68
N ALA A 342 2.17 -4.32 -2.22
CA ALA A 342 3.49 -4.75 -1.75
C ALA A 342 4.55 -3.65 -1.83
N GLY A 343 4.61 -2.88 -2.91
CA GLY A 343 5.58 -1.79 -3.04
C GLY A 343 5.39 -0.69 -2.00
N GLY A 344 4.14 -0.31 -1.72
CA GLY A 344 3.83 0.64 -0.65
C GLY A 344 4.23 0.13 0.73
N ALA A 345 4.06 -1.17 1.00
CA ALA A 345 4.49 -1.78 2.26
C ALA A 345 6.03 -1.87 2.35
N VAL A 346 6.73 -2.18 1.24
CA VAL A 346 8.20 -2.13 1.20
C VAL A 346 8.71 -0.73 1.52
N LEU A 347 8.13 0.30 0.93
CA LEU A 347 8.49 1.69 1.23
C LEU A 347 8.22 2.07 2.69
N CYS A 348 7.11 1.56 3.29
CA CYS A 348 6.86 1.71 4.73
C CYS A 348 7.98 1.06 5.56
N ALA A 349 8.41 -0.15 5.22
CA ALA A 349 9.51 -0.83 5.92
C ALA A 349 10.83 -0.08 5.78
N GLU A 350 11.14 0.47 4.61
CA GLU A 350 12.31 1.31 4.39
C GLU A 350 12.26 2.58 5.27
N ALA A 351 11.11 3.25 5.31
CA ALA A 351 10.91 4.44 6.15
C ALA A 351 11.02 4.11 7.64
N LEU A 352 10.47 3.00 8.09
CA LEU A 352 10.60 2.49 9.46
C LEU A 352 12.05 2.15 9.81
N THR A 353 12.80 1.58 8.87
CA THR A 353 14.23 1.28 9.04
C THR A 353 15.04 2.57 9.12
N ALA A 354 14.83 3.51 8.21
CA ALA A 354 15.53 4.81 8.21
C ALA A 354 15.25 5.62 9.47
N LYS A 355 14.05 5.51 10.05
CA LYS A 355 13.67 6.14 11.32
C LYS A 355 14.10 5.35 12.57
N GLY A 356 14.75 4.19 12.41
CA GLY A 356 15.27 3.38 13.51
C GLY A 356 14.26 2.50 14.24
N TYR A 357 13.03 2.35 13.72
CA TYR A 357 12.02 1.45 14.29
C TYR A 357 12.30 -0.02 13.96
N ILE A 358 12.79 -0.32 12.76
CA ILE A 358 13.21 -1.67 12.36
C ILE A 358 14.74 -1.73 12.37
N GLN A 359 15.28 -2.72 13.09
CA GLN A 359 16.71 -2.96 13.24
C GLN A 359 16.98 -4.48 13.18
N ALA A 360 18.22 -4.89 12.97
CA ALA A 360 18.61 -6.30 13.09
C ALA A 360 18.42 -6.81 14.54
N LYS A 361 18.04 -8.09 14.66
CA LYS A 361 18.01 -8.82 15.95
C LYS A 361 19.41 -9.15 16.41
#